data_89d71c175b8c032596014580d32c76d3
#
_entry.id   89d71c175b8c032596014580d32c76d3
#
_cell.length_a   1.000
_cell.length_b   1.000
_cell.length_c   1.000
_cell.angle_alpha   90.00
_cell.angle_beta   90.00
_cell.angle_gamma   90.00
#
_symmetry.space_group_name_H-M   'P 1'
#
loop_
_entity.id
_entity.type
_entity.pdbx_description
1 polymer ?
#
loop_
_entity_poly.entity_id
_entity_poly.type
_entity_poly.pdbx_seq_one_letter_code
_entity_poly.pdbx_strand_id
1 'polypeptide(L)'
;MMLFAFAAFALANPAPLGFEIDKATYDEVVAKYRPTSSFQTDTGGIRIVVGVNKIELDDLVGYNAFFDFDEQYKLVSISLRFEKRKFKELYSSLSKKYKLIKKTSKSGATLVEFEDGNCIIRLETLKHMIAGAYITGLDYISKDEIKRQENYSKEQKQREKERKQRLNENLNTL
;
A
#
# COMPACT_ATOMS: atom_id res chain seq x y z
N MET A 1 -21.30 36.52 -24.91
CA MET A 1 -20.81 36.08 -23.57
C MET A 1 -20.46 34.58 -23.69
N MET A 2 -19.20 34.22 -23.94
CA MET A 2 -18.78 32.81 -24.08
C MET A 2 -18.48 32.26 -22.68
N LEU A 3 -19.28 31.28 -22.23
CA LEU A 3 -18.99 30.48 -21.05
C LEU A 3 -17.85 29.51 -21.38
N PHE A 4 -16.67 29.76 -20.87
CA PHE A 4 -15.59 28.75 -20.83
C PHE A 4 -15.93 27.76 -19.71
N ALA A 5 -16.45 26.60 -20.11
CA ALA A 5 -16.55 25.47 -19.20
C ALA A 5 -15.13 24.95 -18.94
N PHE A 6 -14.55 25.27 -17.79
CA PHE A 6 -13.37 24.59 -17.27
C PHE A 6 -13.77 23.14 -16.96
N ALA A 7 -13.47 22.24 -17.89
CA ALA A 7 -13.45 20.81 -17.56
C ALA A 7 -12.35 20.60 -16.52
N ALA A 8 -12.73 20.43 -15.27
CA ALA A 8 -11.83 19.91 -14.26
C ALA A 8 -11.44 18.49 -14.68
N PHE A 9 -10.26 18.34 -15.25
CA PHE A 9 -9.65 17.02 -15.42
C PHE A 9 -9.42 16.49 -14.02
N ALA A 10 -10.30 15.62 -13.54
CA ALA A 10 -10.01 14.80 -12.38
C ALA A 10 -8.74 14.02 -12.74
N LEU A 11 -7.63 14.32 -12.08
CA LEU A 11 -6.39 13.55 -12.23
C LEU A 11 -6.73 12.11 -11.86
N ALA A 12 -6.64 11.21 -12.83
CA ALA A 12 -6.84 9.77 -12.59
C ALA A 12 -5.78 9.29 -11.60
N ASN A 13 -6.18 8.44 -10.67
CA ASN A 13 -5.22 7.80 -9.77
C ASN A 13 -4.29 6.86 -10.55
N PRO A 14 -3.11 6.52 -10.03
CA PRO A 14 -2.26 5.51 -10.62
C PRO A 14 -3.01 4.19 -10.84
N ALA A 15 -2.75 3.56 -11.98
CA ALA A 15 -3.32 2.26 -12.34
C ALA A 15 -2.23 1.19 -12.50
N PRO A 16 -1.53 0.81 -11.41
CA PRO A 16 -0.54 -0.25 -11.47
C PRO A 16 -1.20 -1.57 -11.85
N LEU A 17 -0.55 -2.35 -12.72
CA LEU A 17 -1.09 -3.61 -13.26
C LEU A 17 -2.41 -3.46 -14.03
N GLY A 18 -2.79 -2.23 -14.40
CA GLY A 18 -4.04 -1.92 -15.09
C GLY A 18 -5.25 -1.70 -14.18
N PHE A 19 -5.07 -1.64 -12.86
CA PHE A 19 -6.14 -1.39 -11.89
C PHE A 19 -5.96 -0.02 -11.23
N GLU A 20 -6.91 0.87 -11.47
CA GLU A 20 -6.87 2.21 -10.87
C GLU A 20 -7.22 2.15 -9.37
N ILE A 21 -6.35 2.71 -8.53
CA ILE A 21 -6.58 2.83 -7.08
C ILE A 21 -7.84 3.68 -6.84
N ASP A 22 -8.64 3.30 -5.86
CA ASP A 22 -9.94 3.87 -5.47
C ASP A 22 -11.08 3.67 -6.50
N LYS A 23 -10.83 2.92 -7.60
CA LYS A 23 -11.87 2.62 -8.59
C LYS A 23 -12.04 1.13 -8.86
N ALA A 24 -10.94 0.41 -9.10
CA ALA A 24 -11.02 -1.01 -9.40
C ALA A 24 -11.67 -1.79 -8.27
N THR A 25 -12.38 -2.86 -8.62
CA THR A 25 -13.13 -3.69 -7.68
C THR A 25 -12.43 -5.03 -7.43
N TYR A 26 -12.83 -5.69 -6.35
CA TYR A 26 -12.39 -7.06 -6.02
C TYR A 26 -12.63 -8.03 -7.19
N ASP A 27 -13.83 -7.99 -7.77
CA ASP A 27 -14.21 -8.91 -8.85
C ASP A 27 -13.35 -8.71 -10.11
N GLU A 28 -13.01 -7.47 -10.46
CA GLU A 28 -12.13 -7.17 -11.61
C GLU A 28 -10.72 -7.74 -11.40
N VAL A 29 -10.17 -7.62 -10.18
CA VAL A 29 -8.84 -8.16 -9.87
C VAL A 29 -8.86 -9.68 -9.86
N VAL A 30 -9.86 -10.31 -9.24
CA VAL A 30 -10.00 -11.77 -9.16
C VAL A 30 -10.28 -12.39 -10.53
N ALA A 31 -11.01 -11.70 -11.41
CA ALA A 31 -11.24 -12.15 -12.79
C ALA A 31 -9.94 -12.22 -13.61
N LYS A 32 -8.98 -11.30 -13.35
CA LYS A 32 -7.68 -11.30 -14.02
C LYS A 32 -6.66 -12.21 -13.35
N TYR A 33 -6.63 -12.22 -12.01
CA TYR A 33 -5.65 -12.97 -11.22
C TYR A 33 -6.35 -13.91 -10.25
N ARG A 34 -6.03 -15.21 -10.33
CA ARG A 34 -6.50 -16.16 -9.31
C ARG A 34 -5.70 -16.00 -8.03
N PRO A 35 -6.31 -15.57 -6.90
CA PRO A 35 -5.63 -15.48 -5.62
C PRO A 35 -5.08 -16.84 -5.18
N THR A 36 -3.96 -16.83 -4.47
CA THR A 36 -3.42 -18.00 -3.76
C THR A 36 -3.95 -18.09 -2.34
N SER A 37 -4.29 -16.94 -1.75
CA SER A 37 -4.93 -16.82 -0.43
C SER A 37 -5.65 -15.48 -0.31
N SER A 38 -6.56 -15.41 0.67
CA SER A 38 -7.23 -14.16 1.07
C SER A 38 -7.41 -14.14 2.59
N PHE A 39 -7.39 -12.95 3.18
CA PHE A 39 -7.63 -12.75 4.60
C PHE A 39 -8.17 -11.35 4.88
N GLN A 40 -8.84 -11.20 6.02
CA GLN A 40 -9.36 -9.91 6.46
C GLN A 40 -8.22 -9.00 6.93
N THR A 41 -8.28 -7.71 6.59
CA THR A 41 -7.34 -6.70 7.08
C THR A 41 -7.77 -6.16 8.44
N ASP A 42 -6.84 -5.55 9.18
CA ASP A 42 -7.13 -4.93 10.47
C ASP A 42 -8.16 -3.78 10.37
N THR A 43 -8.30 -3.18 9.21
CA THR A 43 -9.25 -2.10 8.91
C THR A 43 -10.61 -2.60 8.41
N GLY A 44 -10.87 -3.90 8.47
CA GLY A 44 -12.16 -4.52 8.12
C GLY A 44 -12.30 -4.92 6.65
N GLY A 45 -11.38 -4.54 5.80
CA GLY A 45 -11.36 -4.90 4.38
C GLY A 45 -10.78 -6.30 4.11
N ILE A 46 -10.51 -6.60 2.84
CA ILE A 46 -9.96 -7.89 2.40
C ILE A 46 -8.61 -7.66 1.73
N ARG A 47 -7.62 -8.51 2.04
CA ARG A 47 -6.37 -8.65 1.31
C ARG A 47 -6.36 -9.95 0.54
N ILE A 48 -6.04 -9.91 -0.75
CA ILE A 48 -5.73 -11.10 -1.54
C ILE A 48 -4.24 -11.15 -1.88
N VAL A 49 -3.73 -12.36 -2.00
CA VAL A 49 -2.34 -12.64 -2.38
C VAL A 49 -2.34 -13.32 -3.74
N VAL A 50 -1.56 -12.79 -4.66
CA VAL A 50 -1.38 -13.33 -6.01
C VAL A 50 0.09 -13.72 -6.18
N GLY A 51 0.35 -14.97 -6.58
CA GLY A 51 1.70 -15.42 -6.89
C GLY A 51 2.24 -14.69 -8.12
N VAL A 52 3.49 -14.24 -8.06
CA VAL A 52 4.11 -13.43 -9.13
C VAL A 52 4.26 -14.14 -10.47
N ASN A 53 4.32 -15.45 -10.48
CA ASN A 53 4.31 -16.24 -11.72
C ASN A 53 2.99 -16.08 -12.54
N LYS A 54 1.98 -15.42 -11.96
CA LYS A 54 0.71 -15.07 -12.60
C LYS A 54 0.62 -13.60 -13.02
N ILE A 55 1.63 -12.81 -12.68
CA ILE A 55 1.68 -11.37 -13.00
C ILE A 55 2.73 -11.19 -14.07
N GLU A 56 2.27 -10.92 -15.28
CA GLU A 56 3.13 -10.54 -16.40
C GLU A 56 3.58 -9.08 -16.20
N LEU A 57 4.70 -8.92 -15.54
CA LEU A 57 5.43 -7.66 -15.50
C LEU A 57 6.80 -7.95 -16.09
N ASP A 58 7.13 -7.27 -17.18
CA ASP A 58 8.44 -7.36 -17.80
C ASP A 58 9.52 -7.13 -16.74
N ASP A 59 10.43 -8.08 -16.59
CA ASP A 59 11.59 -8.06 -15.67
C ASP A 59 11.30 -7.97 -14.15
N LEU A 60 10.08 -8.12 -13.70
CA LEU A 60 9.76 -8.09 -12.28
C LEU A 60 9.70 -9.50 -11.70
N VAL A 61 10.82 -9.92 -11.12
CA VAL A 61 10.89 -11.16 -10.33
C VAL A 61 10.54 -10.78 -8.89
N GLY A 62 9.28 -10.91 -8.53
CA GLY A 62 8.82 -10.71 -7.17
C GLY A 62 8.34 -12.04 -6.55
N TYR A 63 8.11 -12.06 -5.24
CA TYR A 63 7.60 -13.25 -4.56
C TYR A 63 6.08 -13.32 -4.56
N ASN A 64 5.41 -12.20 -4.25
CA ASN A 64 3.95 -12.08 -4.24
C ASN A 64 3.54 -10.64 -4.50
N ALA A 65 2.34 -10.46 -5.07
CA ALA A 65 1.60 -9.21 -5.07
C ALA A 65 0.45 -9.30 -4.08
N PHE A 66 0.19 -8.20 -3.39
CA PHE A 66 -0.90 -8.06 -2.45
C PHE A 66 -1.83 -6.97 -2.97
N PHE A 67 -3.12 -7.25 -2.94
CA PHE A 67 -4.18 -6.30 -3.30
C PHE A 67 -5.09 -6.14 -2.09
N ASP A 68 -5.19 -4.92 -1.57
CA ASP A 68 -6.06 -4.61 -0.44
C ASP A 68 -7.31 -3.89 -0.93
N PHE A 69 -8.45 -4.35 -0.43
CA PHE A 69 -9.76 -3.79 -0.71
C PHE A 69 -10.38 -3.30 0.60
N ASP A 70 -11.15 -2.21 0.51
CA ASP A 70 -11.95 -1.71 1.62
C ASP A 70 -13.18 -2.59 1.90
N GLU A 71 -14.01 -2.17 2.86
CA GLU A 71 -15.25 -2.86 3.22
C GLU A 71 -16.29 -2.86 2.08
N GLN A 72 -16.17 -1.96 1.10
CA GLN A 72 -16.99 -1.90 -0.11
C GLN A 72 -16.37 -2.66 -1.29
N TYR A 73 -15.33 -3.46 -1.05
CA TYR A 73 -14.60 -4.22 -2.07
C TYR A 73 -13.94 -3.37 -3.16
N LYS A 74 -13.62 -2.11 -2.85
CA LYS A 74 -12.86 -1.22 -3.72
C LYS A 74 -11.37 -1.34 -3.44
N LEU A 75 -10.57 -1.39 -4.49
CA LEU A 75 -9.11 -1.49 -4.40
C LEU A 75 -8.50 -0.23 -3.80
N VAL A 76 -7.86 -0.35 -2.66
CA VAL A 76 -7.23 0.78 -1.92
C VAL A 76 -5.72 0.69 -1.85
N SER A 77 -5.13 -0.49 -2.12
CA SER A 77 -3.68 -0.65 -2.15
C SER A 77 -3.25 -1.80 -3.06
N ILE A 78 -2.09 -1.62 -3.73
CA ILE A 78 -1.34 -2.69 -4.39
C ILE A 78 0.08 -2.66 -3.85
N SER A 79 0.56 -3.80 -3.34
CA SER A 79 1.90 -3.98 -2.82
C SER A 79 2.67 -5.02 -3.62
N LEU A 80 3.83 -4.63 -4.11
CA LEU A 80 4.73 -5.47 -4.90
C LEU A 80 6.06 -5.64 -4.17
N ARG A 81 6.65 -6.81 -4.27
CA ARG A 81 7.93 -7.14 -3.63
C ARG A 81 8.90 -7.67 -4.67
N PHE A 82 10.10 -7.09 -4.72
CA PHE A 82 11.12 -7.38 -5.72
C PHE A 82 12.48 -7.65 -5.10
N GLU A 83 13.40 -8.19 -5.87
CA GLU A 83 14.79 -8.26 -5.46
C GLU A 83 15.37 -6.87 -5.20
N LYS A 84 16.28 -6.74 -4.24
CA LYS A 84 16.92 -5.47 -3.84
C LYS A 84 17.52 -4.68 -5.02
N ARG A 85 18.08 -5.36 -6.02
CA ARG A 85 18.70 -4.74 -7.20
C ARG A 85 17.74 -3.84 -8.00
N LYS A 86 16.42 -4.07 -7.91
CA LYS A 86 15.40 -3.31 -8.64
C LYS A 86 15.14 -1.90 -8.08
N PHE A 87 15.62 -1.59 -6.87
CA PHE A 87 15.35 -0.30 -6.23
C PHE A 87 15.78 0.90 -7.10
N LYS A 88 17.00 0.88 -7.66
CA LYS A 88 17.53 2.01 -8.45
C LYS A 88 16.75 2.22 -9.75
N GLU A 89 16.38 1.14 -10.41
CA GLU A 89 15.62 1.15 -11.65
C GLU A 89 14.21 1.71 -11.41
N LEU A 90 13.50 1.17 -10.42
CA LEU A 90 12.18 1.65 -10.01
C LEU A 90 12.22 3.11 -9.57
N TYR A 91 13.22 3.52 -8.76
CA TYR A 91 13.39 4.91 -8.36
C TYR A 91 13.54 5.84 -9.57
N SER A 92 14.38 5.47 -10.55
CA SER A 92 14.58 6.26 -11.76
C SER A 92 13.29 6.40 -12.57
N SER A 93 12.53 5.30 -12.73
CA SER A 93 11.27 5.29 -13.48
C SER A 93 10.17 6.10 -12.77
N LEU A 94 10.02 5.92 -11.47
CA LEU A 94 9.01 6.62 -10.66
C LEU A 94 9.30 8.12 -10.58
N SER A 95 10.58 8.52 -10.44
CA SER A 95 11.01 9.93 -10.37
C SER A 95 10.73 10.70 -11.66
N LYS A 96 10.63 10.02 -12.81
CA LYS A 96 10.26 10.64 -14.10
C LYS A 96 8.76 10.84 -14.25
N LYS A 97 7.97 10.03 -13.54
CA LYS A 97 6.52 9.94 -13.73
C LYS A 97 5.74 10.65 -12.62
N TYR A 98 6.24 10.62 -11.39
CA TYR A 98 5.51 11.06 -10.21
C TYR A 98 6.25 12.14 -9.42
N LYS A 99 5.50 12.94 -8.68
CA LYS A 99 6.05 14.00 -7.83
C LYS A 99 6.68 13.41 -6.57
N LEU A 100 8.00 13.59 -6.40
CA LEU A 100 8.70 13.22 -5.18
C LEU A 100 8.25 14.11 -4.01
N ILE A 101 7.84 13.51 -2.89
CA ILE A 101 7.42 14.23 -1.67
C ILE A 101 8.34 13.97 -0.48
N LYS A 102 8.97 12.78 -0.42
CA LYS A 102 9.84 12.43 0.71
C LYS A 102 10.92 11.44 0.31
N LYS A 103 12.11 11.61 0.88
CA LYS A 103 13.18 10.61 0.81
C LYS A 103 13.91 10.57 2.14
N THR A 104 13.98 9.40 2.76
CA THR A 104 14.71 9.15 4.00
C THR A 104 15.58 7.92 3.86
N SER A 105 16.77 7.97 4.46
CA SER A 105 17.69 6.82 4.53
C SER A 105 18.19 6.72 5.97
N LYS A 106 18.02 5.56 6.59
CA LYS A 106 18.46 5.29 7.95
C LYS A 106 18.91 3.84 8.07
N SER A 107 20.10 3.62 8.62
CA SER A 107 20.62 2.28 8.93
C SER A 107 20.55 1.28 7.75
N GLY A 108 20.82 1.75 6.52
CA GLY A 108 20.81 0.92 5.31
C GLY A 108 19.43 0.69 4.69
N ALA A 109 18.35 1.13 5.33
CA ALA A 109 17.03 1.18 4.74
C ALA A 109 16.79 2.55 4.08
N THR A 110 16.14 2.54 2.93
CA THR A 110 15.74 3.76 2.21
C THR A 110 14.25 3.69 1.95
N LEU A 111 13.55 4.77 2.26
CA LEU A 111 12.14 5.00 1.94
C LEU A 111 12.05 6.24 1.04
N VAL A 112 11.35 6.10 -0.05
CA VAL A 112 11.00 7.19 -0.97
C VAL A 112 9.50 7.19 -1.16
N GLU A 113 8.89 8.37 -1.04
CA GLU A 113 7.46 8.56 -1.27
C GLU A 113 7.25 9.53 -2.42
N PHE A 114 6.38 9.13 -3.33
CA PHE A 114 5.89 9.96 -4.43
C PHE A 114 4.39 10.14 -4.28
N GLU A 115 3.85 11.13 -4.97
CA GLU A 115 2.42 11.46 -4.99
C GLU A 115 1.90 11.53 -6.41
N ASP A 116 0.70 10.97 -6.63
CA ASP A 116 -0.07 11.15 -7.85
C ASP A 116 -1.58 11.02 -7.53
N GLY A 117 -2.34 12.07 -7.81
CA GLY A 117 -3.77 12.14 -7.45
C GLY A 117 -4.03 11.90 -5.97
N ASN A 118 -4.95 10.98 -5.66
CA ASN A 118 -5.26 10.54 -4.30
C ASN A 118 -4.38 9.35 -3.84
N CYS A 119 -3.23 9.12 -4.46
CA CYS A 119 -2.38 7.99 -4.17
C CYS A 119 -0.99 8.41 -3.69
N ILE A 120 -0.45 7.70 -2.70
CA ILE A 120 0.95 7.72 -2.30
C ILE A 120 1.62 6.46 -2.84
N ILE A 121 2.77 6.66 -3.49
CA ILE A 121 3.59 5.57 -4.03
C ILE A 121 4.84 5.48 -3.19
N ARG A 122 5.01 4.36 -2.48
CA ARG A 122 6.18 4.09 -1.61
C ARG A 122 7.13 3.13 -2.28
N LEU A 123 8.37 3.52 -2.37
CA LEU A 123 9.47 2.66 -2.78
C LEU A 123 10.44 2.52 -1.60
N GLU A 124 10.65 1.31 -1.13
CA GLU A 124 11.47 1.09 0.05
C GLU A 124 12.39 -0.13 -0.06
N THR A 125 13.47 -0.11 0.71
CA THR A 125 14.28 -1.31 0.96
C THR A 125 13.84 -1.95 2.26
N LEU A 126 13.40 -3.21 2.20
CA LEU A 126 12.92 -4.01 3.32
C LEU A 126 13.93 -5.10 3.65
N LYS A 127 14.17 -5.34 4.93
CA LYS A 127 14.94 -6.51 5.36
C LYS A 127 14.04 -7.74 5.33
N HIS A 128 14.39 -8.74 4.54
CA HIS A 128 13.63 -9.99 4.48
C HIS A 128 13.84 -10.78 5.78
N MET A 129 12.73 -11.15 6.45
CA MET A 129 12.80 -11.73 7.80
C MET A 129 13.47 -13.11 7.84
N ILE A 130 13.34 -13.93 6.78
CA ILE A 130 13.81 -15.31 6.76
C ILE A 130 15.25 -15.42 6.28
N ALA A 131 15.65 -14.65 5.26
CA ALA A 131 16.96 -14.78 4.62
C ALA A 131 17.96 -13.70 5.02
N GLY A 132 17.60 -12.73 5.87
CA GLY A 132 18.45 -11.59 6.19
C GLY A 132 18.79 -10.67 5.00
N ALA A 133 18.36 -11.04 3.79
CA ALA A 133 18.55 -10.28 2.57
C ALA A 133 17.62 -9.06 2.54
N TYR A 134 18.01 -8.04 1.79
CA TYR A 134 17.12 -6.92 1.52
C TYR A 134 16.31 -7.18 0.25
N ILE A 135 15.04 -6.80 0.28
CA ILE A 135 14.14 -6.77 -0.87
C ILE A 135 13.72 -5.34 -1.16
N THR A 136 13.17 -5.10 -2.34
CA THR A 136 12.56 -3.83 -2.71
C THR A 136 11.04 -3.96 -2.59
N GLY A 137 10.41 -3.10 -1.79
CA GLY A 137 8.97 -2.92 -1.71
C GLY A 137 8.53 -1.76 -2.60
N LEU A 138 7.44 -1.94 -3.32
CA LEU A 138 6.75 -0.89 -4.07
C LEU A 138 5.26 -0.98 -3.74
N ASP A 139 4.74 0.05 -3.10
CA ASP A 139 3.35 0.10 -2.66
C ASP A 139 2.65 1.31 -3.30
N TYR A 140 1.47 1.10 -3.87
CA TYR A 140 0.53 2.14 -4.28
C TYR A 140 -0.61 2.13 -3.28
N ILE A 141 -0.85 3.24 -2.57
CA ILE A 141 -1.78 3.28 -1.44
C ILE A 141 -2.66 4.53 -1.56
N SER A 142 -3.97 4.36 -1.50
CA SER A 142 -4.92 5.47 -1.37
C SER A 142 -4.62 6.31 -0.13
N LYS A 143 -4.66 7.64 -0.24
CA LYS A 143 -4.51 8.54 0.91
C LYS A 143 -5.59 8.32 1.96
N ASP A 144 -6.78 7.91 1.54
CA ASP A 144 -7.88 7.63 2.45
C ASP A 144 -7.63 6.33 3.23
N GLU A 145 -7.02 5.31 2.60
CA GLU A 145 -6.57 4.11 3.30
C GLU A 145 -5.47 4.41 4.31
N ILE A 146 -4.50 5.27 3.98
CA ILE A 146 -3.47 5.71 4.94
C ILE A 146 -4.13 6.34 6.17
N LYS A 147 -5.09 7.25 6.00
CA LYS A 147 -5.81 7.86 7.11
C LYS A 147 -6.58 6.82 7.94
N ARG A 148 -7.21 5.84 7.27
CA ARG A 148 -7.94 4.75 7.94
C ARG A 148 -7.01 3.92 8.82
N GLN A 149 -5.85 3.53 8.30
CA GLN A 149 -4.81 2.79 9.04
C GLN A 149 -4.26 3.60 10.23
N GLU A 150 -4.03 4.90 10.05
CA GLU A 150 -3.59 5.79 11.14
C GLU A 150 -4.63 5.90 12.26
N ASN A 151 -5.91 6.05 11.90
CA ASN A 151 -7.00 6.13 12.87
C ASN A 151 -7.14 4.82 13.64
N TYR A 152 -7.16 3.68 12.94
CA TYR A 152 -7.15 2.36 13.56
C TYR A 152 -5.98 2.19 14.56
N SER A 153 -4.77 2.56 14.14
CA SER A 153 -3.59 2.51 15.01
C SER A 153 -3.72 3.38 16.28
N LYS A 154 -4.32 4.58 16.15
CA LYS A 154 -4.58 5.47 17.29
C LYS A 154 -5.60 4.85 18.27
N GLU A 155 -6.68 4.30 17.74
CA GLU A 155 -7.70 3.62 18.53
C GLU A 155 -7.14 2.41 19.30
N GLN A 156 -6.34 1.57 18.64
CA GLN A 156 -5.70 0.42 19.28
C GLN A 156 -4.77 0.85 20.42
N LYS A 157 -3.96 1.89 20.22
CA LYS A 157 -3.11 2.44 21.28
C LYS A 157 -3.91 2.98 22.45
N GLN A 158 -5.05 3.61 22.18
CA GLN A 158 -5.93 4.13 23.24
C GLN A 158 -6.57 2.99 24.04
N ARG A 159 -7.10 1.96 23.36
CA ARG A 159 -7.67 0.75 24.00
C ARG A 159 -6.63 0.03 24.86
N GLU A 160 -5.39 -0.06 24.39
CA GLU A 160 -4.30 -0.68 25.17
C GLU A 160 -3.97 0.12 26.44
N LYS A 161 -3.93 1.46 26.36
CA LYS A 161 -3.73 2.32 27.55
C LYS A 161 -4.85 2.12 28.58
N GLU A 162 -6.10 2.14 28.14
CA GLU A 162 -7.26 1.96 29.00
C GLU A 162 -7.26 0.57 29.65
N ARG A 163 -6.89 -0.47 28.90
CA ARG A 163 -6.73 -1.83 29.45
C ARG A 163 -5.67 -1.89 30.55
N LYS A 164 -4.50 -1.28 30.32
CA LYS A 164 -3.41 -1.22 31.30
C LYS A 164 -3.83 -0.45 32.56
N GLN A 165 -4.55 0.65 32.39
CA GLN A 165 -5.05 1.45 33.50
C GLN A 165 -6.03 0.66 34.36
N ARG A 166 -7.04 0.02 33.78
CA ARG A 166 -8.00 -0.85 34.49
C ARG A 166 -7.30 -2.00 35.24
N LEU A 167 -6.26 -2.59 34.62
CA LEU A 167 -5.49 -3.65 35.26
C LEU A 167 -4.78 -3.16 36.50
N ASN A 168 -4.14 -1.98 36.43
CA ASN A 168 -3.45 -1.36 37.60
C ASN A 168 -4.44 -0.95 38.69
N GLU A 169 -5.61 -0.40 38.37
CA GLU A 169 -6.66 -0.07 39.33
C GLU A 169 -7.13 -1.33 40.08
N ASN A 170 -7.37 -2.43 39.36
CA ASN A 170 -7.77 -3.69 39.98
C ASN A 170 -6.69 -4.31 40.89
N LEU A 171 -5.40 -4.16 40.55
CA LEU A 171 -4.29 -4.64 41.41
C LEU A 171 -4.12 -3.81 42.69
N ASN A 172 -4.47 -2.53 42.64
CA ASN A 172 -4.37 -1.65 43.82
C ASN A 172 -5.57 -1.79 44.79
N THR A 173 -6.59 -2.56 44.42
CA THR A 173 -7.79 -2.84 45.21
C THR A 173 -7.77 -4.18 45.91
N LEU A 174 -6.70 -4.97 45.74
CA LEU A 174 -6.42 -6.23 46.43
C LEU A 174 -5.47 -6.01 47.57
#